data_5ba7116e14ce4ae6b2a43a5649456259
#
_entry.id   5ba7116e14ce4ae6b2a43a5649456259
#
_cell.length_a   1.000
_cell.length_b   1.000
_cell.length_c   1.000
_cell.angle_alpha   90.00
_cell.angle_beta   90.00
_cell.angle_gamma   90.00
#
_symmetry.space_group_name_H-M   'P 1'
#
loop_
_entity.id
_entity.type
_entity.pdbx_description
1 polymer ?
#
loop_
_entity_poly.entity_id
_entity_poly.type
_entity_poly.pdbx_seq_one_letter_code
_entity_poly.pdbx_strand_id
1 'polypeptide(L)'
;MTIGMLIAALESRGIILSLADDEIRYRSPKDALTEADKAQLRARRAEILDHLRTRNAAKALRGVAPLAGPLTPSVGQEMWRAFAGGAQEGHPVALNIPMVDRFRHDASSVTAAISQVIARYDALRVRFEAGEGGLRALLNSAGSFAIEQEDLRHLAPQDAIETAFRRAQEFCAQVNLIEGEWLTRAKVFALPGGESIGAISSAHMIADAGSRNIVIDEIHDILEYGAPRAVPASSYNDYSLAEREFLAGPQGQQLIGHWRSWYQAQPTLRAPSDGAPLLWGNGIRMVRNFTIPGRVLDKVHSRAEEWKVTPFLIYLTIFSVALARWSKSEHFPIRVLGDKRTSLELSNMVGLMFCADAVDIAAPAGADFERVMRGIQAEYDTALALRIPTLHFWAPHCVRPGIEAPDHPNKIPAVFNYYSMGTARERAEKKAGPDATAALPWPPDVVTLPPQQWPRRSSPLFLHVMDKGNEAFVSLHFYQGCVSPPDQDSFTAQLFQVFAETVPA
;
A
#
# COMPACT_ATOMS: atom_id res chain seq x y z
N MET A 1 0.53 12.23 -27.44
CA MET A 1 0.58 11.16 -26.42
C MET A 1 1.33 9.97 -27.01
N THR A 2 2.44 9.52 -26.39
CA THR A 2 3.20 8.35 -26.84
C THR A 2 2.39 7.07 -26.58
N ILE A 3 2.80 5.94 -27.18
CA ILE A 3 2.09 4.67 -26.94
C ILE A 3 2.23 4.20 -25.49
N GLY A 4 3.39 4.41 -24.89
CA GLY A 4 3.61 4.12 -23.47
C GLY A 4 2.70 4.94 -22.55
N MET A 5 2.49 6.22 -22.84
CA MET A 5 1.55 7.08 -22.09
C MET A 5 0.08 6.63 -22.25
N LEU A 6 -0.31 6.18 -23.46
CA LEU A 6 -1.65 5.63 -23.68
C LEU A 6 -1.87 4.37 -22.85
N ILE A 7 -0.90 3.45 -22.87
CA ILE A 7 -0.98 2.21 -22.12
C ILE A 7 -0.99 2.48 -20.61
N ALA A 8 -0.13 3.37 -20.11
CA ALA A 8 -0.11 3.75 -18.70
C ALA A 8 -1.44 4.39 -18.25
N ALA A 9 -2.05 5.22 -19.08
CA ALA A 9 -3.36 5.83 -18.80
C ALA A 9 -4.50 4.80 -18.77
N LEU A 10 -4.43 3.73 -19.55
CA LEU A 10 -5.37 2.62 -19.52
C LEU A 10 -5.13 1.75 -18.27
N GLU A 11 -3.87 1.44 -17.97
CA GLU A 11 -3.47 0.64 -16.81
C GLU A 11 -3.85 1.32 -15.48
N SER A 12 -3.75 2.65 -15.38
CA SER A 12 -4.18 3.41 -14.19
C SER A 12 -5.69 3.30 -13.90
N ARG A 13 -6.49 2.96 -14.91
CA ARG A 13 -7.94 2.67 -14.78
C ARG A 13 -8.23 1.17 -14.63
N GLY A 14 -7.20 0.35 -14.40
CA GLY A 14 -7.33 -1.11 -14.29
C GLY A 14 -7.55 -1.83 -15.62
N ILE A 15 -7.35 -1.14 -16.76
CA ILE A 15 -7.45 -1.73 -18.09
C ILE A 15 -6.08 -2.23 -18.50
N ILE A 16 -5.88 -3.53 -18.46
CA ILE A 16 -4.58 -4.16 -18.71
C ILE A 16 -4.57 -4.76 -20.10
N LEU A 17 -3.62 -4.32 -20.94
CA LEU A 17 -3.40 -4.89 -22.27
C LEU A 17 -2.35 -5.99 -22.22
N SER A 18 -2.61 -7.09 -22.91
CA SER A 18 -1.69 -8.21 -23.06
C SER A 18 -1.64 -8.69 -24.51
N LEU A 19 -0.56 -9.36 -24.85
CA LEU A 19 -0.40 -10.03 -26.15
C LEU A 19 -0.58 -11.52 -25.95
N ALA A 20 -1.54 -12.11 -26.65
CA ALA A 20 -1.73 -13.55 -26.73
C ALA A 20 -2.03 -13.94 -28.19
N ASP A 21 -1.31 -14.92 -28.72
CA ASP A 21 -1.45 -15.41 -30.10
C ASP A 21 -1.38 -14.29 -31.15
N ASP A 22 -0.45 -13.31 -30.94
CA ASP A 22 -0.28 -12.11 -31.76
C ASP A 22 -1.51 -11.18 -31.81
N GLU A 23 -2.44 -11.35 -30.86
CA GLU A 23 -3.59 -10.47 -30.69
C GLU A 23 -3.52 -9.69 -29.38
N ILE A 24 -4.03 -8.44 -29.44
CA ILE A 24 -4.18 -7.64 -28.24
C ILE A 24 -5.39 -8.15 -27.48
N ARG A 25 -5.17 -8.67 -26.30
CA ARG A 25 -6.22 -8.98 -25.32
C ARG A 25 -6.23 -7.92 -24.24
N TYR A 26 -7.37 -7.69 -23.63
CA TYR A 26 -7.46 -6.79 -22.51
C TYR A 26 -8.28 -7.40 -21.37
N ARG A 27 -7.91 -7.04 -20.16
CA ARG A 27 -8.69 -7.23 -18.95
C ARG A 27 -9.09 -5.85 -18.44
N SER A 28 -10.36 -5.65 -18.15
CA SER A 28 -10.90 -4.37 -17.71
C SER A 28 -11.94 -4.60 -16.61
N PRO A 29 -12.00 -3.74 -15.59
CA PRO A 29 -13.19 -3.64 -14.75
C PRO A 29 -14.42 -3.39 -15.64
N LYS A 30 -15.58 -3.80 -15.14
CA LYS A 30 -16.84 -3.57 -15.85
C LYS A 30 -17.00 -2.07 -16.15
N ASP A 31 -17.29 -1.74 -17.41
CA ASP A 31 -17.53 -0.39 -17.91
C ASP A 31 -16.34 0.61 -17.82
N ALA A 32 -15.14 0.18 -17.43
CA ALA A 32 -13.96 1.05 -17.39
C ALA A 32 -13.38 1.39 -18.77
N LEU A 33 -13.63 0.53 -19.78
CA LEU A 33 -13.16 0.73 -21.16
C LEU A 33 -14.19 1.50 -21.99
N THR A 34 -13.93 2.78 -22.26
CA THR A 34 -14.83 3.65 -23.01
C THR A 34 -14.78 3.40 -24.52
N GLU A 35 -15.78 3.85 -25.27
CA GLU A 35 -15.76 3.78 -26.75
C GLU A 35 -14.61 4.62 -27.34
N ALA A 36 -14.23 5.72 -26.70
CA ALA A 36 -13.05 6.50 -27.09
C ALA A 36 -11.75 5.69 -26.94
N ASP A 37 -11.62 4.93 -25.84
CA ASP A 37 -10.47 4.04 -25.66
C ASP A 37 -10.44 2.95 -26.72
N LYS A 38 -11.55 2.30 -26.98
CA LYS A 38 -11.66 1.28 -28.03
C LYS A 38 -11.29 1.83 -29.41
N ALA A 39 -11.71 3.07 -29.72
CA ALA A 39 -11.34 3.76 -30.95
C ALA A 39 -9.83 4.00 -31.03
N GLN A 40 -9.22 4.49 -29.94
CA GLN A 40 -7.77 4.70 -29.87
C GLN A 40 -6.99 3.38 -29.97
N LEU A 41 -7.44 2.33 -29.30
CA LEU A 41 -6.83 0.99 -29.37
C LEU A 41 -6.87 0.43 -30.79
N ARG A 42 -7.99 0.61 -31.51
CA ARG A 42 -8.12 0.20 -32.92
C ARG A 42 -7.22 1.03 -33.84
N ALA A 43 -7.23 2.36 -33.67
CA ALA A 43 -6.46 3.27 -34.52
C ALA A 43 -4.94 3.06 -34.38
N ARG A 44 -4.48 2.69 -33.19
CA ARG A 44 -3.06 2.53 -32.90
C ARG A 44 -2.63 1.06 -32.68
N ARG A 45 -3.43 0.12 -33.21
CA ARG A 45 -3.23 -1.32 -33.01
C ARG A 45 -1.80 -1.78 -33.33
N ALA A 46 -1.22 -1.32 -34.43
CA ALA A 46 0.11 -1.71 -34.86
C ALA A 46 1.18 -1.23 -33.87
N GLU A 47 1.10 0.02 -33.40
CA GLU A 47 2.03 0.59 -32.42
C GLU A 47 1.92 -0.11 -31.06
N ILE A 48 0.71 -0.47 -30.65
CA ILE A 48 0.46 -1.21 -29.40
C ILE A 48 1.04 -2.62 -29.51
N LEU A 49 0.82 -3.30 -30.63
CA LEU A 49 1.41 -4.63 -30.88
C LEU A 49 2.93 -4.60 -30.81
N ASP A 50 3.56 -3.64 -31.48
CA ASP A 50 5.01 -3.48 -31.47
C ASP A 50 5.55 -3.20 -30.07
N HIS A 51 4.90 -2.32 -29.34
CA HIS A 51 5.24 -2.02 -27.93
C HIS A 51 5.08 -3.25 -27.04
N LEU A 52 3.98 -3.99 -27.14
CA LEU A 52 3.75 -5.21 -26.38
C LEU A 52 4.72 -6.33 -26.76
N ARG A 53 5.07 -6.46 -28.06
CA ARG A 53 6.09 -7.41 -28.53
C ARG A 53 7.48 -7.07 -27.99
N THR A 54 7.87 -5.80 -28.04
CA THR A 54 9.14 -5.31 -27.48
C THR A 54 9.20 -5.56 -25.99
N ARG A 55 8.11 -5.30 -25.28
CA ARG A 55 7.96 -5.58 -23.84
C ARG A 55 8.07 -7.09 -23.54
N ASN A 56 7.42 -7.94 -24.35
CA ASN A 56 7.48 -9.40 -24.20
C ASN A 56 8.84 -9.99 -24.65
N ALA A 57 9.49 -9.44 -25.65
CA ALA A 57 10.82 -9.86 -26.09
C ALA A 57 11.89 -9.52 -25.04
N ALA A 58 11.83 -8.34 -24.43
CA ALA A 58 12.67 -7.98 -23.29
C ALA A 58 12.46 -8.92 -22.09
N LYS A 59 11.25 -9.47 -21.93
CA LYS A 59 10.87 -10.46 -20.94
C LYS A 59 11.38 -11.88 -21.26
N ALA A 60 11.29 -12.30 -22.51
CA ALA A 60 11.76 -13.62 -22.97
C ALA A 60 13.29 -13.77 -22.89
N LEU A 61 14.03 -12.67 -23.04
CA LEU A 61 15.49 -12.62 -22.87
C LEU A 61 15.94 -12.71 -21.40
N ARG A 62 15.03 -12.47 -20.47
CA ARG A 62 15.25 -12.63 -19.02
C ARG A 62 14.56 -13.91 -18.54
N GLY A 63 14.89 -15.07 -19.10
CA GLY A 63 14.46 -16.35 -18.54
C GLY A 63 14.72 -16.34 -17.04
N VAL A 64 13.75 -16.81 -16.24
CA VAL A 64 13.88 -16.93 -14.78
C VAL A 64 14.98 -17.94 -14.49
N ALA A 65 16.25 -17.46 -14.55
CA ALA A 65 17.37 -18.24 -14.04
C ALA A 65 17.18 -18.37 -12.51
N PRO A 66 17.48 -19.54 -11.93
CA PRO A 66 17.52 -19.65 -10.48
C PRO A 66 18.42 -18.53 -9.95
N LEU A 67 17.89 -17.72 -9.03
CA LEU A 67 18.65 -16.63 -8.41
C LEU A 67 19.85 -17.22 -7.68
N ALA A 68 21.03 -17.11 -8.29
CA ALA A 68 22.30 -17.52 -7.71
C ALA A 68 23.15 -16.27 -7.54
N GLY A 69 23.51 -15.97 -6.29
CA GLY A 69 24.38 -14.84 -5.97
C GLY A 69 23.75 -13.78 -5.08
N PRO A 70 24.47 -12.71 -4.78
CA PRO A 70 23.94 -11.60 -3.98
C PRO A 70 22.81 -10.90 -4.73
N LEU A 71 21.71 -10.65 -4.03
CA LEU A 71 20.58 -9.88 -4.54
C LEU A 71 20.88 -8.39 -4.44
N THR A 72 20.19 -7.61 -5.25
CA THR A 72 20.27 -6.15 -5.21
C THR A 72 19.08 -5.60 -4.41
N PRO A 73 19.29 -4.98 -3.24
CA PRO A 73 18.20 -4.33 -2.52
C PRO A 73 17.53 -3.25 -3.38
N SER A 74 16.21 -3.17 -3.36
CA SER A 74 15.53 -2.04 -3.99
C SER A 74 15.84 -0.75 -3.24
N VAL A 75 15.64 0.37 -3.92
CA VAL A 75 15.81 1.67 -3.27
C VAL A 75 14.84 1.84 -2.11
N GLY A 76 13.62 1.33 -2.22
CA GLY A 76 12.67 1.29 -1.11
C GLY A 76 13.19 0.51 0.10
N GLN A 77 13.84 -0.62 -0.10
CA GLN A 77 14.43 -1.42 0.99
C GLN A 77 15.59 -0.70 1.69
N GLU A 78 16.46 -0.04 0.94
CA GLU A 78 17.55 0.76 1.53
C GLU A 78 17.01 1.95 2.33
N MET A 79 15.95 2.57 1.85
CA MET A 79 15.26 3.63 2.59
C MET A 79 14.64 3.13 3.90
N TRP A 80 14.00 1.97 3.89
CA TRP A 80 13.47 1.38 5.11
C TRP A 80 14.58 1.11 6.13
N ARG A 81 15.74 0.65 5.70
CA ARG A 81 16.90 0.51 6.58
C ARG A 81 17.35 1.85 7.16
N ALA A 82 17.53 2.87 6.32
CA ALA A 82 17.89 4.20 6.77
C ALA A 82 16.84 4.79 7.72
N PHE A 83 15.57 4.54 7.45
CA PHE A 83 14.46 4.92 8.30
C PHE A 83 14.45 4.18 9.65
N ALA A 84 14.87 2.91 9.65
CA ALA A 84 15.02 2.10 10.85
C ALA A 84 16.35 2.37 11.57
N GLY A 85 17.44 2.62 10.84
CA GLY A 85 18.79 2.87 11.36
C GLY A 85 19.00 4.24 12.01
N GLY A 86 18.05 5.19 11.85
CA GLY A 86 17.96 6.38 12.72
C GLY A 86 17.50 6.06 14.15
N ALA A 87 17.14 4.81 14.44
CA ALA A 87 16.96 4.28 15.77
C ALA A 87 18.29 3.68 16.23
N GLN A 88 18.67 3.93 17.48
CA GLN A 88 19.89 3.41 18.12
C GLN A 88 20.02 1.89 17.93
N GLU A 89 21.26 1.38 17.88
CA GLU A 89 21.59 -0.04 17.79
C GLU A 89 20.66 -0.89 18.68
N GLY A 90 20.02 -1.90 18.08
CA GLY A 90 19.13 -2.83 18.78
C GLY A 90 17.63 -2.53 18.67
N HIS A 91 17.20 -1.48 17.98
CA HIS A 91 15.78 -1.25 17.72
C HIS A 91 15.28 -2.05 16.53
N PRO A 92 14.19 -2.80 16.73
CA PRO A 92 13.61 -3.68 15.72
C PRO A 92 12.98 -2.92 14.58
N VAL A 93 12.85 -3.57 13.43
CA VAL A 93 11.99 -3.11 12.33
C VAL A 93 10.55 -3.09 12.81
N ALA A 94 10.02 -1.91 13.05
CA ALA A 94 8.82 -1.77 13.85
C ALA A 94 7.51 -2.12 13.12
N LEU A 95 7.54 -2.50 11.84
CA LEU A 95 6.34 -2.79 11.07
C LEU A 95 6.45 -4.17 10.43
N ASN A 96 5.45 -5.01 10.73
CA ASN A 96 5.20 -6.25 10.01
C ASN A 96 3.90 -6.14 9.23
N ILE A 97 3.83 -6.89 8.15
CA ILE A 97 2.59 -7.14 7.39
C ILE A 97 2.03 -8.48 7.88
N PRO A 98 0.94 -8.46 8.64
CA PRO A 98 0.25 -9.68 9.05
C PRO A 98 -0.56 -10.23 7.87
N MET A 99 -0.43 -11.53 7.64
CA MET A 99 -1.16 -12.29 6.64
C MET A 99 -1.83 -13.44 7.37
N VAL A 100 -3.04 -13.23 7.87
CA VAL A 100 -3.78 -14.22 8.67
C VAL A 100 -5.08 -14.54 7.97
N ASP A 101 -5.36 -15.84 7.83
CA ASP A 101 -6.62 -16.31 7.29
C ASP A 101 -7.01 -17.69 7.85
N ARG A 102 -8.30 -18.02 7.73
CA ARG A 102 -8.88 -19.31 8.08
C ARG A 102 -9.07 -20.17 6.83
N PHE A 103 -8.60 -21.40 6.91
CA PHE A 103 -8.66 -22.37 5.82
C PHE A 103 -9.52 -23.56 6.21
N ARG A 104 -10.37 -24.02 5.26
CA ARG A 104 -11.19 -25.25 5.41
C ARG A 104 -10.37 -26.50 5.08
N HIS A 105 -9.10 -26.51 5.50
CA HIS A 105 -8.13 -27.56 5.25
C HIS A 105 -7.33 -27.80 6.54
N ASP A 106 -6.84 -29.03 6.69
CA ASP A 106 -6.03 -29.40 7.85
C ASP A 106 -4.68 -28.66 7.90
N ALA A 107 -4.09 -28.62 9.08
CA ALA A 107 -2.86 -27.86 9.33
C ALA A 107 -1.67 -28.38 8.49
N SER A 108 -1.64 -29.65 8.10
CA SER A 108 -0.55 -30.18 7.28
C SER A 108 -0.63 -29.69 5.85
N SER A 109 -1.85 -29.67 5.28
CA SER A 109 -2.13 -29.12 3.94
C SER A 109 -1.81 -27.62 3.87
N VAL A 110 -2.24 -26.85 4.86
CA VAL A 110 -1.95 -25.40 4.92
C VAL A 110 -0.46 -25.15 5.10
N THR A 111 0.23 -25.91 5.93
CA THR A 111 1.70 -25.83 6.10
C THR A 111 2.42 -26.10 4.78
N ALA A 112 2.00 -27.11 4.03
CA ALA A 112 2.57 -27.43 2.72
C ALA A 112 2.32 -26.30 1.69
N ALA A 113 1.12 -25.72 1.67
CA ALA A 113 0.79 -24.61 0.78
C ALA A 113 1.61 -23.35 1.12
N ILE A 114 1.72 -22.98 2.40
CA ILE A 114 2.58 -21.86 2.86
C ILE A 114 4.04 -22.10 2.44
N SER A 115 4.56 -23.32 2.63
CA SER A 115 5.94 -23.65 2.23
C SER A 115 6.17 -23.46 0.73
N GLN A 116 5.20 -23.85 -0.12
CA GLN A 116 5.26 -23.64 -1.55
C GLN A 116 5.30 -22.15 -1.91
N VAL A 117 4.44 -21.34 -1.29
CA VAL A 117 4.40 -19.88 -1.52
C VAL A 117 5.70 -19.21 -1.09
N ILE A 118 6.23 -19.55 0.08
CA ILE A 118 7.54 -19.02 0.55
C ILE A 118 8.67 -19.42 -0.40
N ALA A 119 8.68 -20.65 -0.89
CA ALA A 119 9.69 -21.12 -1.84
C ALA A 119 9.65 -20.37 -3.16
N ARG A 120 8.48 -19.93 -3.58
CA ARG A 120 8.22 -19.29 -4.87
C ARG A 120 8.68 -17.84 -4.95
N TYR A 121 8.54 -17.08 -3.87
CA TYR A 121 8.85 -15.65 -3.85
C TYR A 121 10.20 -15.37 -3.20
N ASP A 122 11.14 -14.80 -3.97
CA ASP A 122 12.46 -14.38 -3.47
C ASP A 122 12.34 -13.34 -2.37
N ALA A 123 11.42 -12.36 -2.50
CA ALA A 123 11.20 -11.33 -1.50
C ALA A 123 10.91 -11.89 -0.10
N LEU A 124 10.15 -13.01 0.00
CA LEU A 124 9.82 -13.63 1.28
C LEU A 124 10.99 -14.41 1.91
N ARG A 125 12.05 -14.65 1.14
CA ARG A 125 13.25 -15.41 1.55
C ARG A 125 14.49 -14.55 1.69
N VAL A 126 14.39 -13.25 1.39
CA VAL A 126 15.53 -12.36 1.51
C VAL A 126 15.89 -12.11 2.97
N ARG A 127 17.18 -12.04 3.25
CA ARG A 127 17.76 -11.49 4.47
C ARG A 127 18.77 -10.41 4.15
N PHE A 128 19.04 -9.54 5.09
CA PHE A 128 19.95 -8.44 4.88
C PHE A 128 21.12 -8.50 5.86
N GLU A 129 22.29 -8.11 5.36
CA GLU A 129 23.51 -7.93 6.13
C GLU A 129 24.04 -6.51 5.92
N ALA A 130 24.66 -5.95 6.95
CA ALA A 130 25.43 -4.72 6.80
C ALA A 130 26.69 -5.00 5.98
N GLY A 131 26.98 -4.15 5.00
CA GLY A 131 28.20 -4.25 4.17
C GLY A 131 28.88 -2.89 4.02
N GLU A 132 30.15 -2.88 3.61
CA GLU A 132 30.95 -1.65 3.42
C GLU A 132 30.33 -0.64 2.45
N GLY A 133 29.49 -1.09 1.49
CA GLY A 133 28.80 -0.26 0.49
C GLY A 133 27.31 -0.03 0.75
N GLY A 134 26.78 -0.42 1.91
CA GLY A 134 25.35 -0.33 2.20
C GLY A 134 24.71 -1.67 2.57
N LEU A 135 23.43 -1.84 2.25
CA LEU A 135 22.69 -3.06 2.53
C LEU A 135 23.04 -4.15 1.52
N ARG A 136 23.42 -5.32 2.02
CA ARG A 136 23.64 -6.52 1.21
C ARG A 136 22.46 -7.46 1.37
N ALA A 137 21.82 -7.85 0.28
CA ALA A 137 20.72 -8.80 0.29
C ALA A 137 21.20 -10.20 -0.08
N LEU A 138 20.74 -11.18 0.66
CA LEU A 138 21.06 -12.60 0.46
C LEU A 138 19.76 -13.40 0.45
N LEU A 139 19.76 -14.53 -0.25
CA LEU A 139 18.59 -15.39 -0.36
C LEU A 139 18.74 -16.62 0.54
N ASN A 140 17.80 -16.81 1.43
CA ASN A 140 17.73 -18.04 2.23
C ASN A 140 17.23 -19.22 1.37
N SER A 141 17.71 -20.42 1.68
CA SER A 141 17.19 -21.64 1.08
C SER A 141 15.73 -21.85 1.51
N ALA A 142 14.85 -22.14 0.56
CA ALA A 142 13.45 -22.44 0.88
C ALA A 142 13.30 -23.63 1.85
N GLY A 143 14.18 -24.63 1.74
CA GLY A 143 14.17 -25.81 2.62
C GLY A 143 14.56 -25.54 4.06
N SER A 144 15.11 -24.36 4.38
CA SER A 144 15.43 -23.96 5.76
C SER A 144 14.32 -23.18 6.46
N PHE A 145 13.18 -22.93 5.78
CA PHE A 145 12.07 -22.21 6.36
C PHE A 145 11.26 -23.10 7.30
N ALA A 146 11.20 -22.75 8.57
CA ALA A 146 10.43 -23.47 9.57
C ALA A 146 9.06 -22.81 9.77
N ILE A 147 8.00 -23.63 9.80
CA ILE A 147 6.64 -23.21 10.12
C ILE A 147 6.26 -23.79 11.47
N GLU A 148 5.96 -22.91 12.43
CA GLU A 148 5.47 -23.32 13.74
C GLU A 148 4.08 -23.93 13.63
N GLN A 149 3.77 -24.93 14.47
CA GLN A 149 2.43 -25.50 14.55
C GLN A 149 1.92 -25.49 15.99
N GLU A 150 0.62 -25.29 16.14
CA GLU A 150 -0.05 -25.32 17.43
C GLU A 150 -1.39 -26.08 17.30
N ASP A 151 -1.62 -27.04 18.20
CA ASP A 151 -2.82 -27.85 18.21
C ASP A 151 -3.87 -27.30 19.17
N LEU A 152 -4.96 -26.78 18.64
CA LEU A 152 -6.09 -26.27 19.39
C LEU A 152 -7.35 -27.17 19.25
N ARG A 153 -7.21 -28.39 18.72
CA ARG A 153 -8.32 -29.32 18.50
C ARG A 153 -8.95 -29.81 19.80
N HIS A 154 -8.29 -29.62 20.92
CA HIS A 154 -8.81 -29.94 22.25
C HIS A 154 -9.79 -28.89 22.81
N LEU A 155 -9.93 -27.72 22.20
CA LEU A 155 -10.86 -26.67 22.57
C LEU A 155 -12.22 -26.83 21.88
N ALA A 156 -13.27 -26.21 22.42
CA ALA A 156 -14.53 -26.08 21.72
C ALA A 156 -14.32 -25.28 20.42
N PRO A 157 -15.09 -25.53 19.34
CA PRO A 157 -14.80 -24.94 18.00
C PRO A 157 -14.70 -23.41 18.01
N GLN A 158 -15.60 -22.72 18.69
CA GLN A 158 -15.60 -21.27 18.77
C GLN A 158 -14.41 -20.73 19.56
N ASP A 159 -14.11 -21.36 20.71
CA ASP A 159 -12.99 -20.98 21.57
C ASP A 159 -11.63 -21.22 20.85
N ALA A 160 -11.55 -22.28 20.06
CA ALA A 160 -10.38 -22.59 19.24
C ALA A 160 -10.12 -21.49 18.20
N ILE A 161 -11.16 -21.02 17.49
CA ILE A 161 -11.08 -19.96 16.50
C ILE A 161 -10.64 -18.64 17.15
N GLU A 162 -11.29 -18.23 18.24
CA GLU A 162 -10.96 -16.98 18.95
C GLU A 162 -9.54 -17.02 19.51
N THR A 163 -9.15 -18.15 20.09
CA THR A 163 -7.80 -18.35 20.61
C THR A 163 -6.75 -18.29 19.50
N ALA A 164 -7.01 -18.94 18.36
CA ALA A 164 -6.11 -18.95 17.22
C ALA A 164 -5.91 -17.54 16.64
N PHE A 165 -7.00 -16.77 16.42
CA PHE A 165 -6.89 -15.38 15.91
C PHE A 165 -6.12 -14.48 16.89
N ARG A 166 -6.41 -14.55 18.18
CA ARG A 166 -5.68 -13.79 19.21
C ARG A 166 -4.18 -14.12 19.18
N ARG A 167 -3.84 -15.42 19.20
CA ARG A 167 -2.44 -15.86 19.16
C ARG A 167 -1.75 -15.55 17.84
N ALA A 168 -2.49 -15.59 16.71
CA ALA A 168 -1.98 -15.16 15.42
C ALA A 168 -1.64 -13.65 15.41
N GLN A 169 -2.47 -12.81 16.02
CA GLN A 169 -2.18 -11.38 16.20
C GLN A 169 -0.92 -11.17 17.06
N GLU A 170 -0.83 -11.86 18.20
CA GLU A 170 0.35 -11.81 19.07
C GLU A 170 1.63 -12.27 18.34
N PHE A 171 1.55 -13.35 17.55
CA PHE A 171 2.64 -13.85 16.73
C PHE A 171 3.07 -12.83 15.66
N CYS A 172 2.13 -12.23 14.95
CA CYS A 172 2.41 -11.24 13.92
C CYS A 172 2.91 -9.90 14.48
N ALA A 173 2.56 -9.57 15.72
CA ALA A 173 3.02 -8.36 16.41
C ALA A 173 4.48 -8.46 16.88
N GLN A 174 5.03 -9.66 16.99
CA GLN A 174 6.44 -9.84 17.37
C GLN A 174 7.33 -9.23 16.28
N VAL A 175 8.34 -8.51 16.73
CA VAL A 175 9.21 -7.74 15.86
C VAL A 175 10.19 -8.63 15.12
N ASN A 176 10.42 -8.35 13.85
CA ASN A 176 11.51 -8.91 13.05
C ASN A 176 12.70 -7.95 13.07
N LEU A 177 13.89 -8.46 13.34
CA LEU A 177 15.13 -7.70 13.22
C LEU A 177 15.56 -7.64 11.76
N ILE A 178 16.01 -6.47 11.28
CA ILE A 178 16.48 -6.32 9.87
C ILE A 178 17.64 -7.26 9.56
N GLU A 179 18.54 -7.46 10.50
CA GLU A 179 19.72 -8.32 10.40
C GLU A 179 19.46 -9.74 10.92
N GLY A 180 18.18 -10.15 10.99
CA GLY A 180 17.77 -11.49 11.37
C GLY A 180 17.93 -12.50 10.22
N GLU A 181 17.94 -13.79 10.58
CA GLU A 181 18.01 -14.85 9.56
C GLU A 181 16.79 -14.85 8.63
N TRP A 182 15.60 -14.60 9.18
CA TRP A 182 14.35 -14.56 8.42
C TRP A 182 13.54 -13.32 8.78
N LEU A 183 13.14 -12.59 7.73
CA LEU A 183 12.23 -11.46 7.82
C LEU A 183 10.76 -11.88 7.62
N THR A 184 10.54 -13.14 7.32
CA THR A 184 9.24 -13.80 7.24
C THR A 184 9.20 -14.90 8.29
N ARG A 185 8.07 -15.03 9.00
CA ARG A 185 7.78 -16.12 9.95
C ARG A 185 6.37 -16.64 9.68
N ALA A 186 6.12 -17.91 9.95
CA ALA A 186 4.80 -18.49 9.78
C ALA A 186 4.44 -19.45 10.92
N LYS A 187 3.15 -19.49 11.22
CA LYS A 187 2.56 -20.40 12.21
C LYS A 187 1.19 -20.87 11.73
N VAL A 188 0.90 -22.13 11.99
CA VAL A 188 -0.39 -22.76 11.66
C VAL A 188 -1.03 -23.30 12.91
N PHE A 189 -2.29 -22.98 13.12
CA PHE A 189 -3.10 -23.45 14.24
C PHE A 189 -4.09 -24.50 13.72
N ALA A 190 -3.98 -25.72 14.24
CA ALA A 190 -4.92 -26.80 13.94
C ALA A 190 -6.22 -26.61 14.73
N LEU A 191 -7.36 -26.58 14.08
CA LEU A 191 -8.68 -26.39 14.68
C LEU A 191 -9.50 -27.68 14.67
N PRO A 192 -10.54 -27.78 15.54
CA PRO A 192 -11.52 -28.85 15.45
C PRO A 192 -12.18 -28.91 14.06
N GLY A 193 -12.58 -30.11 13.62
CA GLY A 193 -13.28 -30.28 12.34
C GLY A 193 -12.37 -30.33 11.10
N GLY A 194 -11.04 -30.36 11.27
CA GLY A 194 -10.09 -30.44 10.14
C GLY A 194 -9.86 -29.09 9.44
N GLU A 195 -10.13 -28.00 10.11
CA GLU A 195 -9.81 -26.64 9.66
C GLU A 195 -8.53 -26.14 10.30
N SER A 196 -8.01 -25.01 9.82
CA SER A 196 -6.84 -24.37 10.42
C SER A 196 -6.84 -22.85 10.20
N ILE A 197 -6.07 -22.15 11.02
CA ILE A 197 -5.70 -20.74 10.78
C ILE A 197 -4.22 -20.70 10.48
N GLY A 198 -3.87 -20.08 9.34
CA GLY A 198 -2.50 -19.75 8.97
C GLY A 198 -2.18 -18.31 9.32
N ALA A 199 -1.02 -18.08 9.91
CA ALA A 199 -0.48 -16.76 10.20
C ALA A 199 0.92 -16.62 9.62
N ILE A 200 1.11 -15.64 8.73
CA ILE A 200 2.41 -15.27 8.19
C ILE A 200 2.68 -13.84 8.60
N SER A 201 3.87 -13.57 9.14
CA SER A 201 4.34 -12.24 9.50
C SER A 201 5.59 -11.93 8.69
N SER A 202 5.52 -10.93 7.82
CA SER A 202 6.66 -10.47 7.02
C SER A 202 7.02 -9.03 7.37
N ALA A 203 8.30 -8.72 7.46
CA ALA A 203 8.74 -7.35 7.67
C ALA A 203 8.29 -6.45 6.50
N HIS A 204 7.79 -5.25 6.80
CA HIS A 204 7.27 -4.34 5.77
C HIS A 204 8.31 -3.93 4.71
N MET A 205 9.60 -4.06 5.00
CA MET A 205 10.64 -3.84 4.01
C MET A 205 10.72 -4.92 2.90
N ILE A 206 10.04 -6.06 3.09
CA ILE A 206 10.01 -7.16 2.11
C ILE A 206 8.61 -7.52 1.64
N ALA A 207 7.58 -6.93 2.20
CA ALA A 207 6.19 -7.16 1.84
C ALA A 207 5.33 -5.92 2.13
N ASP A 208 4.18 -5.83 1.50
CA ASP A 208 3.18 -4.77 1.70
C ASP A 208 1.75 -5.35 1.68
N ALA A 209 0.73 -4.50 1.77
CA ALA A 209 -0.66 -4.94 1.77
C ALA A 209 -1.07 -5.68 0.48
N GLY A 210 -0.53 -5.28 -0.69
CA GLY A 210 -0.71 -5.99 -1.94
C GLY A 210 -0.08 -7.38 -1.91
N SER A 211 1.12 -7.50 -1.34
CA SER A 211 1.78 -8.79 -1.11
C SER A 211 0.94 -9.73 -0.25
N ARG A 212 0.31 -9.20 0.83
CA ARG A 212 -0.62 -9.98 1.67
C ARG A 212 -1.72 -10.63 0.83
N ASN A 213 -2.39 -9.85 0.02
CA ASN A 213 -3.51 -10.34 -0.78
C ASN A 213 -3.05 -11.42 -1.77
N ILE A 214 -1.91 -11.21 -2.45
CA ILE A 214 -1.34 -12.18 -3.39
C ILE A 214 -1.00 -13.49 -2.68
N VAL A 215 -0.32 -13.41 -1.54
CA VAL A 215 0.09 -14.60 -0.76
C VAL A 215 -1.11 -15.39 -0.27
N ILE A 216 -2.13 -14.74 0.28
CA ILE A 216 -3.34 -15.42 0.79
C ILE A 216 -4.13 -16.05 -0.38
N ASP A 217 -4.35 -15.32 -1.47
CA ASP A 217 -5.04 -15.86 -2.65
C ASP A 217 -4.29 -17.08 -3.21
N GLU A 218 -2.97 -17.04 -3.26
CA GLU A 218 -2.16 -18.14 -3.78
C GLU A 218 -2.20 -19.38 -2.87
N ILE A 219 -2.22 -19.19 -1.55
CA ILE A 219 -2.43 -20.31 -0.61
C ILE A 219 -3.78 -20.97 -0.86
N HIS A 220 -4.85 -20.20 -1.02
CA HIS A 220 -6.17 -20.74 -1.37
C HIS A 220 -6.15 -21.50 -2.70
N ASP A 221 -5.50 -20.95 -3.72
CA ASP A 221 -5.42 -21.58 -5.04
C ASP A 221 -4.66 -22.92 -4.98
N ILE A 222 -3.57 -22.99 -4.22
CA ILE A 222 -2.84 -24.25 -4.00
C ILE A 222 -3.72 -25.26 -3.29
N LEU A 223 -4.47 -24.85 -2.28
CA LEU A 223 -5.35 -25.73 -1.51
C LEU A 223 -6.57 -26.22 -2.32
N GLU A 224 -7.14 -25.37 -3.18
CA GLU A 224 -8.33 -25.70 -3.96
C GLU A 224 -8.02 -26.39 -5.29
N TYR A 225 -6.91 -26.02 -5.95
CA TYR A 225 -6.58 -26.46 -7.31
C TYR A 225 -5.26 -27.24 -7.41
N GLY A 226 -4.54 -27.40 -6.31
CA GLY A 226 -3.24 -28.09 -6.26
C GLY A 226 -2.07 -27.29 -6.86
N ALA A 227 -2.31 -26.10 -7.37
CA ALA A 227 -1.29 -25.23 -7.96
C ALA A 227 -1.73 -23.76 -7.93
N PRO A 228 -0.78 -22.82 -7.86
CA PRO A 228 -1.07 -21.39 -7.95
C PRO A 228 -1.56 -21.02 -9.37
N ARG A 229 -2.52 -20.09 -9.45
CA ARG A 229 -3.12 -19.65 -10.73
C ARG A 229 -2.16 -18.86 -11.62
N ALA A 230 -1.26 -18.09 -11.03
CA ALA A 230 -0.40 -17.19 -11.76
C ALA A 230 1.07 -17.46 -11.47
N VAL A 231 1.91 -17.40 -12.51
CA VAL A 231 3.36 -17.43 -12.36
C VAL A 231 3.84 -15.97 -12.26
N PRO A 232 4.66 -15.58 -11.26
CA PRO A 232 5.29 -14.28 -11.26
C PRO A 232 6.06 -14.09 -12.56
N ALA A 233 5.82 -12.96 -13.22
CA ALA A 233 6.47 -12.66 -14.50
C ALA A 233 7.97 -12.35 -14.34
N SER A 234 8.37 -11.89 -13.14
CA SER A 234 9.74 -11.53 -12.79
C SER A 234 9.93 -11.67 -11.27
N SER A 235 11.19 -11.80 -10.86
CA SER A 235 11.54 -11.78 -9.43
C SER A 235 11.53 -10.35 -8.89
N TYR A 236 11.46 -10.23 -7.55
CA TYR A 236 11.62 -8.91 -6.92
C TYR A 236 13.03 -8.34 -7.14
N ASN A 237 14.03 -9.19 -7.28
CA ASN A 237 15.40 -8.77 -7.65
C ASN A 237 15.45 -8.15 -9.05
N ASP A 238 14.74 -8.71 -10.04
CA ASP A 238 14.65 -8.11 -11.38
C ASP A 238 14.01 -6.73 -11.34
N TYR A 239 12.97 -6.57 -10.53
CA TYR A 239 12.36 -5.27 -10.25
C TYR A 239 13.39 -4.30 -9.64
N SER A 240 14.16 -4.72 -8.64
CA SER A 240 15.16 -3.88 -7.97
C SER A 240 16.26 -3.42 -8.93
N LEU A 241 16.70 -4.29 -9.82
CA LEU A 241 17.69 -3.95 -10.86
C LEU A 241 17.12 -2.94 -11.85
N ALA A 242 15.90 -3.18 -12.36
CA ALA A 242 15.23 -2.29 -13.29
C ALA A 242 14.93 -0.90 -12.68
N GLU A 243 14.54 -0.86 -11.39
CA GLU A 243 14.35 0.39 -10.65
C GLU A 243 15.64 1.22 -10.61
N ARG A 244 16.77 0.59 -10.34
CA ARG A 244 18.08 1.25 -10.28
C ARG A 244 18.55 1.75 -11.63
N GLU A 245 18.42 0.92 -12.67
CA GLU A 245 18.78 1.28 -14.04
C GLU A 245 17.95 2.49 -14.50
N PHE A 246 16.64 2.47 -14.27
CA PHE A 246 15.76 3.59 -14.59
C PHE A 246 16.20 4.88 -13.89
N LEU A 247 16.49 4.82 -12.58
CA LEU A 247 16.89 6.00 -11.81
C LEU A 247 18.25 6.55 -12.21
N ALA A 248 19.18 5.71 -12.61
CA ALA A 248 20.47 6.13 -13.12
C ALA A 248 20.38 6.72 -14.53
N GLY A 249 19.34 6.36 -15.30
CA GLY A 249 19.14 6.79 -16.67
C GLY A 249 18.66 8.24 -16.81
N PRO A 250 18.75 8.82 -18.01
CA PRO A 250 18.38 10.22 -18.26
C PRO A 250 16.95 10.57 -17.86
N GLN A 251 16.00 9.68 -18.14
CA GLN A 251 14.60 9.88 -17.80
C GLN A 251 14.38 9.89 -16.28
N GLY A 252 14.99 8.98 -15.55
CA GLY A 252 14.94 8.95 -14.09
C GLY A 252 15.53 10.23 -13.49
N GLN A 253 16.69 10.67 -13.99
CA GLN A 253 17.31 11.92 -13.54
C GLN A 253 16.47 13.15 -13.84
N GLN A 254 15.81 13.20 -14.99
CA GLN A 254 14.87 14.28 -15.33
C GLN A 254 13.69 14.34 -14.35
N LEU A 255 13.08 13.20 -14.04
CA LEU A 255 11.97 13.13 -13.08
C LEU A 255 12.44 13.49 -11.66
N ILE A 256 13.63 13.06 -11.26
CA ILE A 256 14.27 13.46 -10.00
C ILE A 256 14.39 14.98 -9.92
N GLY A 257 14.89 15.62 -10.99
CA GLY A 257 15.00 17.07 -11.07
C GLY A 257 13.64 17.78 -10.97
N HIS A 258 12.62 17.26 -11.68
CA HIS A 258 11.25 17.78 -11.63
C HIS A 258 10.70 17.77 -10.20
N TRP A 259 10.72 16.64 -9.52
CA TRP A 259 10.19 16.51 -8.17
C TRP A 259 10.97 17.33 -7.14
N ARG A 260 12.29 17.47 -7.30
CA ARG A 260 13.10 18.34 -6.44
C ARG A 260 12.64 19.81 -6.54
N SER A 261 12.44 20.31 -7.77
CA SER A 261 11.96 21.67 -8.00
C SER A 261 10.53 21.86 -7.48
N TRP A 262 9.66 20.90 -7.75
CA TRP A 262 8.28 20.90 -7.26
C TRP A 262 8.24 20.98 -5.72
N TYR A 263 9.03 20.15 -5.04
CA TYR A 263 9.07 20.07 -3.59
C TYR A 263 9.57 21.40 -2.95
N GLN A 264 10.57 22.03 -3.55
CA GLN A 264 11.09 23.31 -3.08
C GLN A 264 10.05 24.44 -3.16
N ALA A 265 9.19 24.40 -4.17
CA ALA A 265 8.15 25.40 -4.42
C ALA A 265 6.96 25.30 -3.46
N GLN A 266 6.78 24.17 -2.75
CA GLN A 266 5.59 23.94 -1.95
C GLN A 266 5.46 24.90 -0.75
N PRO A 267 4.25 25.38 -0.44
CA PRO A 267 3.99 26.18 0.75
C PRO A 267 4.12 25.35 2.03
N THR A 268 4.40 26.00 3.14
CA THR A 268 4.36 25.39 4.47
C THR A 268 2.99 25.64 5.09
N LEU A 269 2.23 24.58 5.31
CA LEU A 269 0.95 24.66 6.01
C LEU A 269 1.17 24.92 7.50
N ARG A 270 0.19 25.58 8.14
CA ARG A 270 0.29 25.96 9.56
C ARG A 270 -0.92 25.48 10.36
N ALA A 271 -0.69 25.16 11.63
CA ALA A 271 -1.76 24.82 12.57
C ALA A 271 -2.60 26.08 12.87
N PRO A 272 -3.94 25.95 13.00
CA PRO A 272 -4.80 27.12 13.18
C PRO A 272 -4.71 27.77 14.57
N SER A 273 -4.37 27.01 15.62
CA SER A 273 -4.40 27.52 16.99
C SER A 273 -3.24 28.46 17.32
N ASP A 274 -2.03 28.14 16.86
CA ASP A 274 -0.80 28.85 17.24
C ASP A 274 0.05 29.29 16.04
N GLY A 275 -0.38 28.95 14.82
CA GLY A 275 0.37 29.24 13.61
C GLY A 275 1.65 28.42 13.44
N ALA A 276 1.83 27.34 14.23
CA ALA A 276 2.99 26.49 14.13
C ALA A 276 3.08 25.81 12.74
N PRO A 277 4.27 25.74 12.13
CA PRO A 277 4.42 25.08 10.84
C PRO A 277 4.19 23.58 10.97
N LEU A 278 3.35 23.03 10.09
CA LEU A 278 3.07 21.60 10.02
C LEU A 278 4.21 20.88 9.30
N LEU A 279 5.26 20.58 10.02
CA LEU A 279 6.46 19.92 9.52
C LEU A 279 6.62 18.54 10.14
N TRP A 280 7.29 17.64 9.43
CA TRP A 280 7.60 16.31 9.95
C TRP A 280 8.51 16.42 11.18
N GLY A 281 8.16 15.65 12.20
CA GLY A 281 8.91 15.62 13.45
C GLY A 281 8.90 14.27 14.13
N ASN A 282 9.71 14.16 15.17
CA ASN A 282 9.78 12.99 16.05
C ASN A 282 8.96 13.25 17.32
N GLY A 283 8.49 12.22 17.96
CA GLY A 283 7.89 12.34 19.29
C GLY A 283 6.64 11.54 19.47
N ILE A 284 5.65 12.13 20.15
CA ILE A 284 4.43 11.43 20.52
C ILE A 284 3.44 11.45 19.36
N ARG A 285 2.99 10.27 18.98
CA ARG A 285 1.88 10.07 18.06
C ARG A 285 0.60 9.83 18.84
N MET A 286 -0.43 10.58 18.48
CA MET A 286 -1.80 10.38 18.93
C MET A 286 -2.58 9.70 17.82
N VAL A 287 -3.35 8.68 18.17
CA VAL A 287 -4.12 7.89 17.19
C VAL A 287 -5.60 7.90 17.58
N ARG A 288 -6.46 8.21 16.62
CA ARG A 288 -7.92 8.18 16.74
C ARG A 288 -8.48 7.20 15.73
N ASN A 289 -9.15 6.18 16.23
CA ASN A 289 -9.76 5.15 15.41
C ASN A 289 -11.27 5.28 15.41
N PHE A 290 -11.88 5.02 14.26
CA PHE A 290 -13.33 4.89 14.17
C PHE A 290 -13.71 3.96 13.00
N THR A 291 -14.94 3.45 13.03
CA THR A 291 -15.47 2.57 11.99
C THR A 291 -16.55 3.30 11.20
N ILE A 292 -16.45 3.27 9.89
CA ILE A 292 -17.52 3.68 8.97
C ILE A 292 -18.40 2.44 8.79
N PRO A 293 -19.68 2.49 9.26
CA PRO A 293 -20.58 1.36 9.14
C PRO A 293 -20.98 1.08 7.69
N GLY A 294 -21.36 -0.17 7.42
CA GLY A 294 -21.67 -0.65 6.07
C GLY A 294 -22.67 0.22 5.33
N ARG A 295 -23.77 0.66 6.00
CA ARG A 295 -24.76 1.56 5.40
C ARG A 295 -24.21 2.91 4.92
N VAL A 296 -23.15 3.42 5.56
CA VAL A 296 -22.48 4.66 5.15
C VAL A 296 -21.44 4.37 4.06
N LEU A 297 -20.73 3.25 4.18
CA LEU A 297 -19.79 2.78 3.15
C LEU A 297 -20.50 2.54 1.81
N ASP A 298 -21.69 1.92 1.83
CA ASP A 298 -22.50 1.71 0.62
C ASP A 298 -22.86 3.03 -0.06
N LYS A 299 -23.13 4.11 0.70
CA LYS A 299 -23.36 5.44 0.12
C LYS A 299 -22.10 6.02 -0.50
N VAL A 300 -20.92 5.80 0.09
CA VAL A 300 -19.65 6.20 -0.52
C VAL A 300 -19.45 5.46 -1.85
N HIS A 301 -19.71 4.17 -1.89
CA HIS A 301 -19.61 3.37 -3.10
C HIS A 301 -20.63 3.81 -4.17
N SER A 302 -21.89 4.03 -3.77
CA SER A 302 -22.92 4.53 -4.68
C SER A 302 -22.59 5.90 -5.25
N ARG A 303 -22.02 6.79 -4.42
CA ARG A 303 -21.57 8.12 -4.88
C ARG A 303 -20.38 8.01 -5.84
N ALA A 304 -19.48 7.07 -5.58
CA ALA A 304 -18.35 6.77 -6.47
C ALA A 304 -18.84 6.28 -7.85
N GLU A 305 -19.85 5.41 -7.87
CA GLU A 305 -20.50 4.93 -9.10
C GLU A 305 -21.20 6.08 -9.85
N GLU A 306 -21.98 6.90 -9.15
CA GLU A 306 -22.68 8.06 -9.71
C GLU A 306 -21.71 9.03 -10.40
N TRP A 307 -20.63 9.37 -9.72
CA TRP A 307 -19.61 10.30 -10.23
C TRP A 307 -18.56 9.61 -11.14
N LYS A 308 -18.65 8.30 -11.33
CA LYS A 308 -17.71 7.50 -12.13
C LYS A 308 -16.25 7.69 -11.68
N VAL A 309 -16.04 7.61 -10.37
CA VAL A 309 -14.75 7.69 -9.71
C VAL A 309 -14.56 6.50 -8.77
N THR A 310 -13.38 6.40 -8.16
CA THR A 310 -13.13 5.39 -7.15
C THR A 310 -13.50 5.90 -5.75
N PRO A 311 -13.89 5.03 -4.81
CA PRO A 311 -14.06 5.41 -3.39
C PRO A 311 -12.82 6.11 -2.80
N PHE A 312 -11.63 5.68 -3.21
CA PHE A 312 -10.35 6.32 -2.88
C PHE A 312 -10.38 7.84 -3.12
N LEU A 313 -10.87 8.28 -4.31
CA LEU A 313 -10.89 9.70 -4.67
C LEU A 313 -11.88 10.50 -3.80
N ILE A 314 -13.01 9.89 -3.43
CA ILE A 314 -13.97 10.52 -2.51
C ILE A 314 -13.33 10.74 -1.14
N TYR A 315 -12.68 9.72 -0.56
CA TYR A 315 -12.01 9.84 0.72
C TYR A 315 -10.84 10.83 0.68
N LEU A 316 -10.03 10.82 -0.39
CA LEU A 316 -8.94 11.78 -0.58
C LEU A 316 -9.50 13.21 -0.64
N THR A 317 -10.61 13.43 -1.34
CA THR A 317 -11.23 14.75 -1.44
C THR A 317 -11.83 15.20 -0.09
N ILE A 318 -12.53 14.33 0.64
CA ILE A 318 -13.04 14.62 1.99
C ILE A 318 -11.88 15.07 2.89
N PHE A 319 -10.79 14.31 2.90
CA PHE A 319 -9.60 14.65 3.70
C PHE A 319 -8.98 15.98 3.29
N SER A 320 -8.86 16.23 2.00
CA SER A 320 -8.29 17.47 1.44
C SER A 320 -9.15 18.69 1.77
N VAL A 321 -10.47 18.60 1.58
CA VAL A 321 -11.40 19.70 1.91
C VAL A 321 -11.43 19.98 3.41
N ALA A 322 -11.40 18.90 4.25
CA ALA A 322 -11.32 19.08 5.70
C ALA A 322 -10.02 19.78 6.11
N LEU A 323 -8.89 19.40 5.50
CA LEU A 323 -7.59 20.01 5.77
C LEU A 323 -7.55 21.48 5.31
N ALA A 324 -8.11 21.80 4.14
CA ALA A 324 -8.21 23.16 3.63
C ALA A 324 -9.02 24.07 4.57
N ARG A 325 -10.21 23.62 4.97
CA ARG A 325 -11.11 24.37 5.86
C ARG A 325 -10.48 24.56 7.24
N TRP A 326 -9.90 23.50 7.79
CA TRP A 326 -9.26 23.53 9.10
C TRP A 326 -8.05 24.45 9.12
N SER A 327 -7.12 24.34 8.17
CA SER A 327 -5.90 25.14 8.11
C SER A 327 -6.12 26.53 7.51
N LYS A 328 -7.30 26.83 6.95
CA LYS A 328 -7.61 28.06 6.18
C LYS A 328 -6.65 28.28 5.00
N SER A 329 -6.20 27.19 4.40
CA SER A 329 -5.29 27.19 3.24
C SER A 329 -5.94 26.51 2.06
N GLU A 330 -5.95 27.16 0.92
CA GLU A 330 -6.59 26.65 -0.30
C GLU A 330 -5.65 25.82 -1.17
N HIS A 331 -4.32 25.95 -0.96
CA HIS A 331 -3.29 25.24 -1.72
C HIS A 331 -2.27 24.62 -0.78
N PHE A 332 -2.02 23.33 -0.93
CA PHE A 332 -1.03 22.57 -0.17
C PHE A 332 -0.79 21.19 -0.77
N PRO A 333 0.38 20.58 -0.54
CA PRO A 333 0.65 19.24 -0.99
C PRO A 333 0.11 18.19 0.00
N ILE A 334 -0.41 17.08 -0.53
CA ILE A 334 -0.67 15.85 0.23
C ILE A 334 0.17 14.72 -0.34
N ARG A 335 0.64 13.86 0.53
CA ARG A 335 1.24 12.58 0.15
C ARG A 335 0.16 11.52 0.08
N VAL A 336 0.08 10.83 -1.04
CA VAL A 336 -0.85 9.73 -1.27
C VAL A 336 -0.05 8.45 -1.39
N LEU A 337 -0.35 7.47 -0.53
CA LEU A 337 0.25 6.16 -0.66
C LEU A 337 -0.46 5.35 -1.73
N GLY A 338 0.32 4.70 -2.58
CA GLY A 338 -0.17 3.95 -3.72
C GLY A 338 0.58 2.62 -3.91
N ASP A 339 0.23 1.89 -4.95
CA ASP A 339 0.83 0.62 -5.34
C ASP A 339 1.56 0.77 -6.69
N LYS A 340 2.74 0.18 -6.81
CA LYS A 340 3.51 0.12 -8.05
C LYS A 340 3.09 -1.03 -8.96
N ARG A 341 2.16 -1.88 -8.54
CA ARG A 341 1.62 -2.99 -9.34
C ARG A 341 0.64 -2.52 -10.41
N THR A 342 1.09 -1.55 -11.22
CA THR A 342 0.27 -0.88 -12.24
C THR A 342 0.34 -1.55 -13.62
N SER A 343 1.15 -2.59 -13.78
CA SER A 343 1.26 -3.37 -15.00
C SER A 343 1.00 -4.86 -14.75
N LEU A 344 0.72 -5.61 -15.81
CA LEU A 344 0.48 -7.05 -15.72
C LEU A 344 1.70 -7.80 -15.15
N GLU A 345 2.91 -7.37 -15.54
CA GLU A 345 4.16 -7.96 -15.06
C GLU A 345 4.35 -7.82 -13.56
N LEU A 346 3.87 -6.70 -13.00
CA LEU A 346 4.02 -6.40 -11.58
C LEU A 346 2.81 -6.83 -10.76
N SER A 347 1.68 -7.18 -11.39
CA SER A 347 0.40 -7.43 -10.70
C SER A 347 0.46 -8.52 -9.63
N ASN A 348 1.31 -9.53 -9.81
CA ASN A 348 1.53 -10.62 -8.87
C ASN A 348 2.89 -10.55 -8.17
N MET A 349 3.53 -9.38 -8.16
CA MET A 349 4.82 -9.18 -7.49
C MET A 349 4.63 -9.14 -5.97
N VAL A 350 5.27 -10.05 -5.26
CA VAL A 350 5.41 -9.99 -3.81
C VAL A 350 6.69 -9.23 -3.48
N GLY A 351 6.60 -8.22 -2.62
CA GLY A 351 7.71 -7.35 -2.27
C GLY A 351 7.25 -5.99 -1.74
N LEU A 352 8.20 -5.09 -1.53
CA LEU A 352 7.93 -3.71 -1.14
C LEU A 352 7.54 -2.88 -2.38
N MET A 353 6.29 -2.97 -2.78
CA MET A 353 5.76 -2.33 -3.99
C MET A 353 4.95 -1.07 -3.71
N PHE A 354 4.73 -0.70 -2.45
CA PHE A 354 4.07 0.56 -2.17
C PHE A 354 4.93 1.75 -2.62
N CYS A 355 4.27 2.82 -3.00
CA CYS A 355 4.88 4.10 -3.34
C CYS A 355 4.16 5.22 -2.61
N ALA A 356 4.69 6.42 -2.75
CA ALA A 356 4.08 7.60 -2.20
C ALA A 356 4.17 8.71 -3.25
N ASP A 357 3.02 9.09 -3.76
CA ASP A 357 2.88 10.15 -4.75
C ASP A 357 2.64 11.47 -4.03
N ALA A 358 3.14 12.56 -4.56
CA ALA A 358 2.84 13.89 -4.07
C ALA A 358 1.79 14.53 -4.98
N VAL A 359 0.71 14.98 -4.37
CA VAL A 359 -0.43 15.58 -5.07
C VAL A 359 -0.62 16.99 -4.58
N ASP A 360 -0.68 17.94 -5.50
CA ASP A 360 -1.00 19.32 -5.19
C ASP A 360 -2.52 19.47 -5.04
N ILE A 361 -2.94 20.05 -3.93
CA ILE A 361 -4.35 20.20 -3.60
C ILE A 361 -4.74 21.65 -3.77
N ALA A 362 -5.75 21.89 -4.64
CA ALA A 362 -6.45 23.15 -4.75
C ALA A 362 -7.90 22.95 -4.26
N ALA A 363 -8.21 23.50 -3.10
CA ALA A 363 -9.53 23.42 -2.47
C ALA A 363 -10.02 24.82 -2.03
N PRO A 364 -10.44 25.67 -2.99
CA PRO A 364 -10.89 27.03 -2.69
C PRO A 364 -12.11 27.04 -1.76
N ALA A 365 -12.16 28.04 -0.88
CA ALA A 365 -13.29 28.21 0.03
C ALA A 365 -14.60 28.37 -0.73
N GLY A 366 -15.63 27.61 -0.34
CA GLY A 366 -16.95 27.62 -1.00
C GLY A 366 -17.03 26.96 -2.36
N ALA A 367 -15.95 26.34 -2.83
CA ALA A 367 -16.00 25.56 -4.07
C ALA A 367 -16.88 24.32 -3.91
N ASP A 368 -17.58 23.96 -5.00
CA ASP A 368 -18.34 22.72 -5.09
C ASP A 368 -17.43 21.51 -4.90
N PHE A 369 -17.89 20.52 -4.14
CA PHE A 369 -17.11 19.32 -3.80
C PHE A 369 -16.72 18.52 -5.06
N GLU A 370 -17.63 18.32 -6.01
CA GLU A 370 -17.30 17.59 -7.24
C GLU A 370 -16.25 18.32 -8.07
N ARG A 371 -16.31 19.64 -8.15
CA ARG A 371 -15.28 20.44 -8.82
C ARG A 371 -13.90 20.27 -8.18
N VAL A 372 -13.83 20.34 -6.85
CA VAL A 372 -12.57 20.12 -6.12
C VAL A 372 -12.06 18.70 -6.37
N MET A 373 -12.95 17.71 -6.31
CA MET A 373 -12.61 16.30 -6.57
C MET A 373 -12.04 16.08 -7.97
N ARG A 374 -12.63 16.68 -9.00
CA ARG A 374 -12.11 16.59 -10.38
C ARG A 374 -10.74 17.25 -10.52
N GLY A 375 -10.51 18.36 -9.84
CA GLY A 375 -9.19 18.98 -9.76
C GLY A 375 -8.16 18.06 -9.13
N ILE A 376 -8.47 17.47 -7.98
CA ILE A 376 -7.60 16.50 -7.29
C ILE A 376 -7.33 15.28 -8.16
N GLN A 377 -8.34 14.78 -8.90
CA GLN A 377 -8.16 13.67 -9.83
C GLN A 377 -7.13 14.00 -10.91
N ALA A 378 -7.24 15.18 -11.53
CA ALA A 378 -6.30 15.61 -12.58
C ALA A 378 -4.86 15.73 -12.06
N GLU A 379 -4.68 16.28 -10.84
CA GLU A 379 -3.37 16.38 -10.20
C GLU A 379 -2.82 15.00 -9.82
N TYR A 380 -3.68 14.09 -9.32
CA TYR A 380 -3.27 12.73 -9.01
C TYR A 380 -2.87 11.95 -10.28
N ASP A 381 -3.62 12.09 -11.37
CA ASP A 381 -3.28 11.48 -12.68
C ASP A 381 -1.92 12.03 -13.19
N THR A 382 -1.65 13.31 -12.98
CA THR A 382 -0.36 13.94 -13.28
C THR A 382 0.76 13.36 -12.42
N ALA A 383 0.54 13.22 -11.11
CA ALA A 383 1.50 12.61 -10.20
C ALA A 383 1.81 11.17 -10.58
N LEU A 384 0.79 10.39 -10.99
CA LEU A 384 0.97 9.03 -11.49
C LEU A 384 1.82 8.97 -12.77
N ALA A 385 1.59 9.89 -13.71
CA ALA A 385 2.35 9.96 -14.96
C ALA A 385 3.83 10.35 -14.73
N LEU A 386 4.11 11.08 -13.66
CA LEU A 386 5.44 11.53 -13.26
C LEU A 386 6.03 10.68 -12.11
N ARG A 387 5.41 9.55 -11.81
CA ARG A 387 5.81 8.69 -10.69
C ARG A 387 7.24 8.19 -10.87
N ILE A 388 8.02 8.34 -9.81
CA ILE A 388 9.31 7.69 -9.69
C ILE A 388 9.11 6.38 -8.91
N PRO A 389 9.72 5.28 -9.33
CA PRO A 389 9.61 4.00 -8.63
C PRO A 389 10.14 4.00 -7.20
N THR A 390 10.48 5.14 -6.62
CA THR A 390 11.16 5.23 -5.33
C THR A 390 10.55 6.26 -4.41
N LEU A 391 10.75 6.05 -3.12
CA LEU A 391 10.42 6.98 -2.05
C LEU A 391 11.51 8.07 -1.81
N HIS A 392 12.45 8.26 -2.72
CA HIS A 392 13.67 9.06 -2.52
C HIS A 392 13.46 10.47 -1.99
N PHE A 393 12.36 11.11 -2.34
CA PHE A 393 12.10 12.49 -1.92
C PHE A 393 11.46 12.63 -0.55
N TRP A 394 11.27 11.52 0.12
CA TRP A 394 10.35 11.46 1.24
C TRP A 394 10.99 11.49 2.60
N ALA A 395 12.27 11.13 2.68
CA ALA A 395 12.96 11.16 3.94
C ALA A 395 14.24 11.99 3.77
N PRO A 396 14.29 13.19 4.36
CA PRO A 396 15.50 14.00 4.39
C PRO A 396 16.71 13.27 4.97
N HIS A 397 16.51 12.10 5.55
CA HIS A 397 17.52 11.27 6.19
C HIS A 397 17.95 10.05 5.35
N CYS A 398 17.29 9.77 4.24
CA CYS A 398 17.71 8.71 3.33
C CYS A 398 18.76 9.26 2.36
N VAL A 399 19.83 9.82 2.91
CA VAL A 399 20.96 10.29 2.13
C VAL A 399 21.73 9.08 1.62
N ARG A 400 21.78 8.92 0.30
CA ARG A 400 22.79 8.08 -0.33
C ARG A 400 24.04 8.89 -0.58
N PRO A 401 25.22 8.26 -0.59
CA PRO A 401 26.41 8.87 -1.17
C PRO A 401 26.07 9.35 -2.60
N GLY A 402 26.16 10.66 -2.83
CA GLY A 402 25.86 11.28 -4.14
C GLY A 402 24.45 11.79 -4.36
N ILE A 403 23.53 11.60 -3.40
CA ILE A 403 22.21 12.27 -3.39
C ILE A 403 22.12 13.11 -2.13
N GLU A 404 22.24 14.41 -2.27
CA GLU A 404 22.05 15.32 -1.16
C GLU A 404 20.62 15.25 -0.64
N ALA A 405 20.47 15.11 0.68
CA ALA A 405 19.18 15.32 1.33
C ALA A 405 18.73 16.75 1.03
N PRO A 406 17.44 16.99 0.70
CA PRO A 406 16.97 18.35 0.59
C PRO A 406 17.23 19.08 1.93
N ASP A 407 17.89 20.23 1.89
CA ASP A 407 18.25 21.05 3.05
C ASP A 407 17.02 21.61 3.80
N HIS A 408 15.82 21.22 3.40
CA HIS A 408 14.58 21.76 3.92
C HIS A 408 13.77 20.72 4.70
N PRO A 409 13.13 21.15 5.81
CA PRO A 409 12.18 20.31 6.53
C PRO A 409 11.07 19.86 5.58
N ASN A 410 10.61 18.61 5.75
CA ASN A 410 9.55 18.06 4.91
C ASN A 410 8.28 18.89 5.05
N LYS A 411 7.90 19.58 3.97
CA LYS A 411 6.78 20.53 3.92
C LYS A 411 5.42 19.87 3.65
N ILE A 412 5.38 18.57 3.34
CA ILE A 412 4.12 17.89 3.06
C ILE A 412 3.45 17.57 4.40
N PRO A 413 2.34 18.27 4.75
CA PRO A 413 1.79 18.24 6.11
C PRO A 413 1.00 16.98 6.40
N ALA A 414 0.51 16.28 5.36
CA ALA A 414 -0.42 15.20 5.51
C ALA A 414 -0.09 14.02 4.60
N VAL A 415 -0.41 12.82 5.09
CA VAL A 415 -0.35 11.57 4.34
C VAL A 415 -1.74 10.97 4.29
N PHE A 416 -2.14 10.53 3.13
CA PHE A 416 -3.37 9.79 2.90
C PHE A 416 -3.05 8.38 2.43
N ASN A 417 -3.69 7.39 3.03
CA ASN A 417 -3.60 6.01 2.64
C ASN A 417 -4.99 5.38 2.59
N TYR A 418 -5.32 4.82 1.45
CA TYR A 418 -6.52 4.03 1.26
C TYR A 418 -6.13 2.69 0.67
N TYR A 419 -6.61 1.63 1.26
CA TYR A 419 -6.48 0.31 0.68
C TYR A 419 -7.68 -0.57 0.99
N SER A 420 -8.03 -1.39 0.04
CA SER A 420 -9.04 -2.40 0.19
C SER A 420 -8.43 -3.60 0.90
N MET A 421 -8.90 -3.88 2.11
CA MET A 421 -8.43 -5.03 2.89
C MET A 421 -9.10 -6.31 2.43
N GLY A 422 -8.32 -7.36 2.44
CA GLY A 422 -8.79 -8.68 2.05
C GLY A 422 -8.70 -8.92 0.54
N THR A 423 -8.75 -10.19 0.19
CA THR A 423 -8.79 -10.64 -1.19
C THR A 423 -10.14 -10.29 -1.84
N ALA A 424 -10.24 -10.39 -3.15
CA ALA A 424 -11.50 -10.20 -3.86
C ALA A 424 -12.58 -11.19 -3.36
N ARG A 425 -12.16 -12.42 -3.00
CA ARG A 425 -13.02 -13.46 -2.43
C ARG A 425 -13.54 -13.06 -1.04
N GLU A 426 -12.64 -12.67 -0.11
CA GLU A 426 -13.02 -12.24 1.24
C GLU A 426 -14.00 -11.07 1.21
N ARG A 427 -13.79 -10.10 0.31
CA ARG A 427 -14.70 -8.96 0.17
C ARG A 427 -16.08 -9.37 -0.33
N ALA A 428 -16.16 -10.29 -1.29
CA ALA A 428 -17.42 -10.80 -1.80
C ALA A 428 -18.19 -11.59 -0.73
N GLU A 429 -17.51 -12.44 0.04
CA GLU A 429 -18.09 -13.19 1.15
C GLU A 429 -18.61 -12.26 2.26
N LYS A 430 -17.84 -11.23 2.64
CA LYS A 430 -18.26 -10.23 3.64
C LYS A 430 -19.45 -9.40 3.17
N LYS A 431 -19.48 -9.00 1.90
CA LYS A 431 -20.61 -8.24 1.33
C LYS A 431 -21.90 -9.06 1.28
N ALA A 432 -21.81 -10.37 1.18
CA ALA A 432 -22.96 -11.28 1.19
C ALA A 432 -23.44 -11.65 2.61
N GLY A 433 -22.63 -11.37 3.65
CA GLY A 433 -22.94 -11.65 5.04
C GLY A 433 -23.80 -10.56 5.71
N PRO A 434 -24.29 -10.84 6.93
CA PRO A 434 -25.02 -9.83 7.71
C PRO A 434 -24.13 -8.63 8.04
N ASP A 435 -24.71 -7.42 7.98
CA ASP A 435 -24.01 -6.20 8.38
C ASP A 435 -23.85 -6.13 9.91
N ALA A 436 -22.73 -6.61 10.41
CA ALA A 436 -22.40 -6.56 11.84
C ALA A 436 -22.26 -5.12 12.38
N THR A 437 -22.20 -4.11 11.49
CA THR A 437 -22.04 -2.70 11.85
C THR A 437 -23.33 -1.91 11.74
N ALA A 438 -24.46 -2.55 11.41
CA ALA A 438 -25.74 -1.88 11.18
C ALA A 438 -26.22 -1.01 12.36
N ALA A 439 -25.87 -1.42 13.60
CA ALA A 439 -26.22 -0.70 14.82
C ALA A 439 -25.21 0.40 15.22
N LEU A 440 -24.05 0.51 14.54
CA LEU A 440 -23.06 1.53 14.89
C LEU A 440 -23.59 2.94 14.61
N PRO A 441 -23.31 3.93 15.48
CA PRO A 441 -23.73 5.30 15.28
C PRO A 441 -23.04 5.97 14.10
N TRP A 442 -23.65 7.03 13.57
CA TRP A 442 -23.05 7.96 12.64
C TRP A 442 -23.44 9.40 12.97
N PRO A 443 -22.52 10.33 13.24
CA PRO A 443 -21.05 10.14 13.29
C PRO A 443 -20.61 9.04 14.25
N PRO A 444 -19.49 8.35 13.94
CA PRO A 444 -19.04 7.21 14.72
C PRO A 444 -18.43 7.64 16.06
N ASP A 445 -18.45 6.73 17.03
CA ASP A 445 -17.63 6.88 18.22
C ASP A 445 -16.14 6.83 17.88
N VAL A 446 -15.38 7.77 18.44
CA VAL A 446 -13.94 7.89 18.23
C VAL A 446 -13.20 7.28 19.41
N VAL A 447 -12.44 6.22 19.14
CA VAL A 447 -11.57 5.61 20.13
C VAL A 447 -10.18 6.23 20.05
N THR A 448 -9.80 7.00 21.05
CA THR A 448 -8.43 7.55 21.16
C THR A 448 -7.53 6.54 21.87
N LEU A 449 -6.47 6.13 21.18
CA LEU A 449 -5.48 5.24 21.76
C LEU A 449 -4.53 6.00 22.71
N PRO A 450 -3.92 5.31 23.69
CA PRO A 450 -2.87 5.91 24.52
C PRO A 450 -1.76 6.52 23.64
N PRO A 451 -1.14 7.63 24.09
CA PRO A 451 -0.03 8.24 23.39
C PRO A 451 1.09 7.25 23.12
N GLN A 452 1.58 7.20 21.89
CA GLN A 452 2.63 6.27 21.48
C GLN A 452 3.93 7.04 21.23
N GLN A 453 5.00 6.61 21.88
CA GLN A 453 6.33 7.07 21.49
C GLN A 453 6.63 6.57 20.07
N TRP A 454 6.91 7.50 19.18
CA TRP A 454 7.22 7.17 17.80
C TRP A 454 8.64 7.62 17.49
N PRO A 455 9.59 6.70 17.41
CA PRO A 455 11.03 7.02 17.29
C PRO A 455 11.40 7.59 15.92
N ARG A 456 10.46 7.62 14.98
CA ARG A 456 10.69 8.02 13.59
C ARG A 456 10.04 9.35 13.30
N ARG A 457 10.63 10.10 12.37
CA ARG A 457 9.96 11.27 11.84
C ARG A 457 8.66 10.89 11.16
N SER A 458 7.63 11.65 11.42
CA SER A 458 6.27 11.40 10.98
C SER A 458 5.65 12.68 10.42
N SER A 459 4.71 12.53 9.49
CA SER A 459 3.89 13.67 9.06
C SER A 459 3.02 14.16 10.22
N PRO A 460 2.70 15.46 10.25
CA PRO A 460 1.76 16.04 11.21
C PRO A 460 0.41 15.32 11.26
N LEU A 461 -0.12 14.98 10.09
CA LEU A 461 -1.39 14.27 9.95
C LEU A 461 -1.21 13.04 9.08
N PHE A 462 -1.88 11.96 9.43
CA PHE A 462 -1.93 10.76 8.62
C PHE A 462 -3.33 10.14 8.71
N LEU A 463 -4.01 9.98 7.59
CA LEU A 463 -5.29 9.31 7.49
C LEU A 463 -5.14 7.97 6.78
N HIS A 464 -5.47 6.89 7.49
CA HIS A 464 -5.64 5.57 6.91
C HIS A 464 -7.11 5.24 6.76
N VAL A 465 -7.53 4.77 5.61
CA VAL A 465 -8.85 4.19 5.37
C VAL A 465 -8.65 2.76 4.89
N MET A 466 -9.16 1.81 5.64
CA MET A 466 -9.10 0.37 5.36
C MET A 466 -10.50 -0.14 5.05
N ASP A 467 -10.83 -0.21 3.76
CA ASP A 467 -12.11 -0.70 3.27
C ASP A 467 -12.12 -2.23 3.29
N LYS A 468 -13.04 -2.81 4.07
CA LYS A 468 -13.22 -4.25 4.21
C LYS A 468 -14.41 -4.80 3.40
N GLY A 469 -15.09 -3.92 2.66
CA GLY A 469 -16.24 -4.26 1.81
C GLY A 469 -17.61 -4.17 2.50
N ASN A 470 -17.70 -4.45 3.79
CA ASN A 470 -18.92 -4.33 4.62
C ASN A 470 -18.82 -3.25 5.71
N GLU A 471 -17.63 -2.75 5.94
CA GLU A 471 -17.29 -1.64 6.84
C GLU A 471 -15.98 -1.04 6.39
N ALA A 472 -15.64 0.17 6.83
CA ALA A 472 -14.30 0.68 6.70
C ALA A 472 -13.74 1.10 8.06
N PHE A 473 -12.53 0.63 8.36
CA PHE A 473 -11.81 1.08 9.55
C PHE A 473 -10.95 2.28 9.19
N VAL A 474 -11.06 3.33 9.98
CA VAL A 474 -10.29 4.56 9.79
C VAL A 474 -9.38 4.81 10.98
N SER A 475 -8.12 5.12 10.69
CA SER A 475 -7.13 5.48 11.68
C SER A 475 -6.54 6.85 11.34
N LEU A 476 -6.82 7.84 12.17
CA LEU A 476 -6.33 9.21 12.05
C LEU A 476 -5.20 9.42 13.05
N HIS A 477 -4.03 9.75 12.54
CA HIS A 477 -2.84 9.95 13.36
C HIS A 477 -2.44 11.42 13.36
N PHE A 478 -2.01 11.89 14.51
CA PHE A 478 -1.47 13.23 14.71
C PHE A 478 -0.08 13.15 15.33
N TYR A 479 0.81 14.02 14.90
CA TYR A 479 2.06 14.26 15.58
C TYR A 479 1.87 15.40 16.59
N GLN A 480 1.95 15.08 17.89
CA GLN A 480 1.64 16.03 18.98
C GLN A 480 2.57 17.24 19.02
N GLY A 481 3.79 17.13 18.47
CA GLY A 481 4.76 18.23 18.43
C GLY A 481 4.35 19.40 17.52
N CYS A 482 3.37 19.21 16.63
CA CYS A 482 2.90 20.28 15.73
C CYS A 482 1.38 20.34 15.57
N VAL A 483 0.64 19.38 16.11
CA VAL A 483 -0.82 19.42 16.13
C VAL A 483 -1.27 19.29 17.58
N SER A 484 -1.66 20.41 18.18
CA SER A 484 -2.10 20.47 19.58
C SER A 484 -3.37 19.65 19.82
N PRO A 485 -3.68 19.18 21.04
CA PRO A 485 -4.92 18.46 21.31
C PRO A 485 -6.19 19.23 20.86
N PRO A 486 -6.36 20.54 21.08
CA PRO A 486 -7.50 21.30 20.53
C PRO A 486 -7.56 21.28 19.00
N ASP A 487 -6.41 21.33 18.33
CA ASP A 487 -6.31 21.24 16.86
C ASP A 487 -6.71 19.84 16.37
N GLN A 488 -6.34 18.77 17.09
CA GLN A 488 -6.75 17.42 16.78
C GLN A 488 -8.27 17.25 16.88
N ASP A 489 -8.91 17.85 17.92
CA ASP A 489 -10.36 17.83 18.10
C ASP A 489 -11.06 18.60 16.98
N SER A 490 -10.61 19.80 16.70
CA SER A 490 -11.19 20.64 15.65
C SER A 490 -11.03 20.04 14.25
N PHE A 491 -9.87 19.43 13.94
CA PHE A 491 -9.70 18.72 12.67
C PHE A 491 -10.61 17.51 12.55
N THR A 492 -10.73 16.70 13.62
CA THR A 492 -11.60 15.53 13.62
C THR A 492 -13.07 15.91 13.39
N ALA A 493 -13.53 16.97 14.05
CA ALA A 493 -14.88 17.52 13.84
C ALA A 493 -15.08 18.01 12.40
N GLN A 494 -14.08 18.73 11.85
CA GLN A 494 -14.13 19.20 10.47
C GLN A 494 -14.17 18.06 9.46
N LEU A 495 -13.42 16.97 9.70
CA LEU A 495 -13.43 15.77 8.86
C LEU A 495 -14.84 15.14 8.82
N PHE A 496 -15.49 14.98 9.98
CA PHE A 496 -16.86 14.44 10.04
C PHE A 496 -17.89 15.38 9.42
N GLN A 497 -17.72 16.69 9.55
CA GLN A 497 -18.60 17.66 8.90
C GLN A 497 -18.56 17.52 7.38
N VAL A 498 -17.35 17.52 6.79
CA VAL A 498 -17.20 17.36 5.33
C VAL A 498 -17.73 16.00 4.87
N PHE A 499 -17.51 14.96 5.69
CA PHE A 499 -18.04 13.63 5.38
C PHE A 499 -19.58 13.64 5.32
N ALA A 500 -20.23 14.24 6.32
CA ALA A 500 -21.70 14.34 6.37
C ALA A 500 -22.29 15.19 5.23
N GLU A 501 -21.60 16.24 4.80
CA GLU A 501 -21.99 17.07 3.65
C GLU A 501 -21.89 16.29 2.33
N THR A 502 -20.89 15.42 2.20
CA THR A 502 -20.62 14.65 0.96
C THR A 502 -21.46 13.39 0.86
N VAL A 503 -21.63 12.71 2.00
CA VAL A 503 -22.32 11.41 2.12
C VAL A 503 -23.35 11.55 3.22
N PRO A 504 -24.52 12.17 2.96
CA PRO A 504 -25.55 12.37 3.96
C PRO A 504 -26.05 11.03 4.51
N ALA A 505 -26.31 11.00 5.83
CA ALA A 505 -26.65 9.81 6.59
C ALA A 505 -27.98 9.15 6.17
#